data_0dbca19f9d73c9ccc85d40bee0f48a70
#
_entry.id   0dbca19f9d73c9ccc85d40bee0f48a70
#
_cell.length_a   1.000
_cell.length_b   1.000
_cell.length_c   1.000
_cell.angle_alpha   90.00
_cell.angle_beta   90.00
_cell.angle_gamma   90.00
#
_symmetry.space_group_name_H-M   'P 1'
#
loop_
_entity.id
_entity.type
_entity.pdbx_description
1 polymer ?
#
loop_
_entity_poly.entity_id
_entity_poly.type
_entity_poly.pdbx_seq_one_letter_code
_entity_poly.pdbx_strand_id
1 'polypeptide(L)'
;YIWRRIKKFSLIIMSGHSKWASIKHSKGKADKQRSKVFSKLSKEISVAAKLGDKDPSMNPRLRSAIQAARSANMPKDNIERAIDKSSASNDNNFENLRYEGFGPDKIAVIVEALTDNKNRTASNIRTIFQKSGGNLGTQGSASHNFNQLGIIKIDKKEISDEQIFELAIESGADECISYENFHEIQCPMNEIYNVKKN
;
A
#
# COMPACT_ATOMS: atom_id res chain seq x y z
N TYR A 1 -11.14 50.69 32.58
CA TYR A 1 -10.00 50.37 33.42
C TYR A 1 -10.00 48.92 33.83
N ILE A 2 -8.97 48.25 33.39
CA ILE A 2 -8.68 46.83 33.46
C ILE A 2 -8.04 46.53 34.81
N TRP A 3 -8.43 45.47 35.48
CA TRP A 3 -7.57 44.78 36.45
C TRP A 3 -7.54 43.28 36.22
N ARG A 4 -6.34 42.78 35.89
CA ARG A 4 -5.90 41.42 35.83
C ARG A 4 -6.06 40.72 37.18
N ARG A 5 -6.58 39.49 37.15
CA ARG A 5 -6.38 38.52 38.21
C ARG A 5 -5.72 37.29 37.65
N ILE A 6 -4.41 37.21 37.86
CA ILE A 6 -3.61 36.03 37.57
C ILE A 6 -4.00 34.96 38.61
N LYS A 7 -4.70 33.92 38.19
CA LYS A 7 -4.85 32.73 38.99
C LYS A 7 -3.61 31.87 38.79
N LYS A 8 -2.83 31.64 39.85
CA LYS A 8 -1.81 30.61 39.96
C LYS A 8 -2.44 29.24 39.60
N PHE A 9 -2.10 28.71 38.49
CA PHE A 9 -2.34 27.30 38.20
C PHE A 9 -1.34 26.49 39.00
N SER A 10 -1.82 25.79 40.00
CA SER A 10 -1.10 24.72 40.68
C SER A 10 -0.82 23.63 39.67
N LEU A 11 0.44 23.33 39.42
CA LEU A 11 0.91 22.24 38.60
C LEU A 11 0.58 20.94 39.34
N ILE A 12 -0.55 20.33 39.04
CA ILE A 12 -0.82 18.96 39.47
C ILE A 12 0.10 18.08 38.62
N ILE A 13 1.15 17.56 39.24
CA ILE A 13 2.00 16.50 38.69
C ILE A 13 1.11 15.27 38.62
N MET A 14 0.47 15.05 37.46
CA MET A 14 -0.26 13.82 37.20
C MET A 14 0.76 12.70 37.07
N SER A 15 0.62 11.71 37.92
CA SER A 15 1.45 10.52 38.06
C SER A 15 1.74 9.86 36.72
N GLY A 16 2.98 9.41 36.49
CA GLY A 16 3.50 8.85 35.24
C GLY A 16 2.77 7.64 34.64
N HIS A 17 1.75 7.11 35.34
CA HIS A 17 0.95 5.97 34.91
C HIS A 17 0.02 6.28 33.70
N SER A 18 -0.49 7.50 33.57
CA SER A 18 -1.39 7.85 32.44
C SER A 18 -0.65 7.99 31.13
N LYS A 19 0.58 8.52 31.18
CA LYS A 19 1.46 8.68 29.99
C LYS A 19 1.92 7.33 29.46
N TRP A 20 2.25 6.38 30.36
CA TRP A 20 2.62 5.02 30.00
C TRP A 20 1.45 4.26 29.38
N ALA A 21 0.25 4.37 29.93
CA ALA A 21 -0.95 3.76 29.37
C ALA A 21 -1.28 4.28 27.97
N SER A 22 -1.21 5.58 27.74
CA SER A 22 -1.44 6.18 26.41
C SER A 22 -0.39 5.76 25.39
N ILE A 23 0.90 5.68 25.78
CA ILE A 23 1.99 5.19 24.93
C ILE A 23 1.80 3.71 24.60
N LYS A 24 1.42 2.88 25.58
CA LYS A 24 1.14 1.45 25.39
C LYS A 24 -0.02 1.24 24.40
N HIS A 25 -1.09 2.02 24.51
CA HIS A 25 -2.23 1.95 23.59
C HIS A 25 -1.90 2.42 22.16
N SER A 26 -1.13 3.50 22.01
CA SER A 26 -0.71 3.99 20.69
C SER A 26 0.27 3.03 20.02
N LYS A 27 1.24 2.50 20.77
CA LYS A 27 2.18 1.48 20.29
C LYS A 27 1.47 0.21 19.87
N GLY A 28 0.51 -0.28 20.67
CA GLY A 28 -0.26 -1.47 20.34
C GLY A 28 -1.12 -1.32 19.07
N LYS A 29 -1.65 -0.13 18.79
CA LYS A 29 -2.35 0.16 17.52
C LYS A 29 -1.40 0.13 16.32
N ALA A 30 -0.24 0.77 16.44
CA ALA A 30 0.78 0.79 15.39
C ALA A 30 1.32 -0.62 15.10
N ASP A 31 1.62 -1.41 16.14
CA ASP A 31 2.08 -2.79 16.01
C ASP A 31 1.02 -3.69 15.36
N LYS A 32 -0.26 -3.52 15.70
CA LYS A 32 -1.37 -4.25 15.09
C LYS A 32 -1.55 -3.89 13.61
N GLN A 33 -1.38 -2.63 13.24
CA GLN A 33 -1.42 -2.20 11.84
C GLN A 33 -0.24 -2.78 11.06
N ARG A 34 0.98 -2.70 11.61
CA ARG A 34 2.19 -3.29 11.01
C ARG A 34 2.03 -4.79 10.80
N SER A 35 1.53 -5.52 11.79
CA SER A 35 1.26 -6.96 11.69
C SER A 35 0.28 -7.29 10.57
N LYS A 36 -0.78 -6.49 10.38
CA LYS A 36 -1.73 -6.65 9.27
C LYS A 36 -1.06 -6.43 7.92
N VAL A 37 -0.23 -5.41 7.79
CA VAL A 37 0.51 -5.12 6.56
C VAL A 37 1.47 -6.27 6.25
N PHE A 38 2.25 -6.72 7.22
CA PHE A 38 3.18 -7.84 7.05
C PHE A 38 2.45 -9.14 6.66
N SER A 39 1.29 -9.42 7.25
CA SER A 39 0.50 -10.60 6.89
C SER A 39 0.01 -10.55 5.44
N LYS A 40 -0.41 -9.38 4.95
CA LYS A 40 -0.83 -9.20 3.55
C LYS A 40 0.35 -9.39 2.60
N LEU A 41 1.47 -8.75 2.89
CA LEU A 41 2.69 -8.85 2.07
C LEU A 41 3.26 -10.27 2.05
N SER A 42 3.26 -10.98 3.19
CA SER A 42 3.67 -12.39 3.24
C SER A 42 2.78 -13.28 2.37
N LYS A 43 1.47 -13.04 2.37
CA LYS A 43 0.55 -13.78 1.48
C LYS A 43 0.84 -13.49 0.01
N GLU A 44 1.02 -12.23 -0.36
CA GLU A 44 1.33 -11.85 -1.74
C GLU A 44 2.63 -12.49 -2.21
N ILE A 45 3.70 -12.46 -1.39
CA ILE A 45 4.98 -13.12 -1.67
C ILE A 45 4.78 -14.62 -1.88
N SER A 46 4.06 -15.30 -0.96
CA SER A 46 3.84 -16.76 -1.06
C SER A 46 3.05 -17.14 -2.30
N VAL A 47 2.03 -16.36 -2.66
CA VAL A 47 1.22 -16.61 -3.86
C VAL A 47 2.02 -16.30 -5.13
N ALA A 48 2.78 -15.21 -5.16
CA ALA A 48 3.62 -14.87 -6.30
C ALA A 48 4.66 -15.97 -6.54
N ALA A 49 5.31 -16.49 -5.50
CA ALA A 49 6.26 -17.59 -5.58
C ALA A 49 5.61 -18.94 -5.94
N LYS A 50 4.34 -19.17 -5.57
CA LYS A 50 3.59 -20.40 -5.90
C LYS A 50 3.13 -20.42 -7.37
N LEU A 51 2.71 -19.28 -7.90
CA LEU A 51 2.16 -19.15 -9.26
C LEU A 51 3.24 -18.95 -10.34
N GLY A 52 4.44 -18.60 -9.94
CA GLY A 52 5.58 -18.37 -10.83
C GLY A 52 6.86 -19.00 -10.28
N ASP A 53 7.99 -18.44 -10.65
CA ASP A 53 9.28 -18.88 -10.14
C ASP A 53 9.54 -18.30 -8.73
N LYS A 54 10.30 -19.05 -7.92
CA LYS A 54 10.77 -18.59 -6.60
C LYS A 54 11.95 -17.64 -6.69
N ASP A 55 12.61 -17.60 -7.83
CA ASP A 55 13.66 -16.63 -8.10
C ASP A 55 13.03 -15.28 -8.48
N PRO A 56 13.28 -14.21 -7.71
CA PRO A 56 12.77 -12.89 -8.03
C PRO A 56 13.28 -12.35 -9.37
N SER A 57 14.42 -12.84 -9.88
CA SER A 57 14.94 -12.43 -11.19
C SER A 57 14.06 -12.90 -12.34
N MET A 58 13.43 -14.06 -12.17
CA MET A 58 12.56 -14.70 -13.17
C MET A 58 11.07 -14.42 -12.94
N ASN A 59 10.71 -13.83 -11.78
CA ASN A 59 9.31 -13.60 -11.40
C ASN A 59 9.06 -12.12 -11.08
N PRO A 60 8.55 -11.32 -12.04
CA PRO A 60 8.29 -9.90 -11.85
C PRO A 60 7.30 -9.60 -10.71
N ARG A 61 6.27 -10.45 -10.54
CA ARG A 61 5.30 -10.32 -9.47
C ARG A 61 5.93 -10.52 -8.09
N LEU A 62 6.77 -11.55 -7.95
CA LEU A 62 7.51 -11.82 -6.71
C LEU A 62 8.48 -10.68 -6.40
N ARG A 63 9.18 -10.18 -7.41
CA ARG A 63 10.09 -9.03 -7.27
C ARG A 63 9.37 -7.80 -6.74
N SER A 64 8.22 -7.46 -7.31
CA SER A 64 7.39 -6.34 -6.86
C SER A 64 6.88 -6.52 -5.42
N ALA A 65 6.43 -7.72 -5.07
CA ALA A 65 5.97 -8.06 -3.72
C ALA A 65 7.11 -7.96 -2.68
N ILE A 66 8.32 -8.43 -3.01
CA ILE A 66 9.50 -8.29 -2.15
C ILE A 66 9.87 -6.82 -1.98
N GLN A 67 9.82 -6.02 -3.04
CA GLN A 67 10.11 -4.59 -2.95
C GLN A 67 9.11 -3.88 -2.04
N ALA A 68 7.81 -4.17 -2.18
CA ALA A 68 6.78 -3.63 -1.30
C ALA A 68 7.00 -4.03 0.17
N ALA A 69 7.43 -5.29 0.42
CA ALA A 69 7.75 -5.76 1.76
C ALA A 69 8.95 -5.02 2.36
N ARG A 70 10.01 -4.78 1.58
CA ARG A 70 11.18 -3.99 1.99
C ARG A 70 10.82 -2.55 2.30
N SER A 71 10.00 -1.91 1.46
CA SER A 71 9.49 -0.54 1.70
C SER A 71 8.64 -0.43 2.96
N ALA A 72 7.95 -1.52 3.35
CA ALA A 72 7.23 -1.62 4.62
C ALA A 72 8.13 -1.98 5.82
N ASN A 73 9.45 -2.06 5.63
CA ASN A 73 10.43 -2.48 6.64
C ASN A 73 10.18 -3.91 7.17
N MET A 74 9.76 -4.84 6.31
CA MET A 74 9.63 -6.25 6.67
C MET A 74 11.04 -6.87 6.78
N PRO A 75 11.35 -7.60 7.89
CA PRO A 75 12.62 -8.30 8.04
C PRO A 75 12.87 -9.31 6.91
N LYS A 76 14.13 -9.43 6.49
CA LYS A 76 14.55 -10.35 5.42
C LYS A 76 14.10 -11.79 5.67
N ASP A 77 14.26 -12.29 6.90
CA ASP A 77 13.84 -13.63 7.31
C ASP A 77 12.33 -13.88 7.13
N ASN A 78 11.50 -12.84 7.26
CA ASN A 78 10.06 -12.96 7.04
C ASN A 78 9.74 -13.07 5.56
N ILE A 79 10.50 -12.38 4.71
CA ILE A 79 10.38 -12.46 3.25
C ILE A 79 10.79 -13.86 2.79
N GLU A 80 11.94 -14.37 3.22
CA GLU A 80 12.44 -15.70 2.88
C GLU A 80 11.47 -16.80 3.32
N ARG A 81 11.00 -16.74 4.58
CA ARG A 81 9.96 -17.66 5.07
C ARG A 81 8.66 -17.60 4.28
N ALA A 82 8.29 -16.44 3.75
CA ALA A 82 7.10 -16.33 2.91
C ALA A 82 7.30 -16.98 1.52
N ILE A 83 8.50 -16.90 0.96
CA ILE A 83 8.86 -17.60 -0.28
C ILE A 83 8.85 -19.12 -0.03
N ASP A 84 9.47 -19.59 1.05
CA ASP A 84 9.56 -21.01 1.38
C ASP A 84 8.19 -21.66 1.61
N LYS A 85 7.26 -20.92 2.23
CA LYS A 85 5.87 -21.37 2.43
C LYS A 85 5.15 -21.68 1.13
N SER A 86 5.58 -21.16 -0.01
CA SER A 86 4.99 -21.49 -1.31
C SER A 86 5.13 -22.97 -1.68
N SER A 87 6.11 -23.67 -1.09
CA SER A 87 6.34 -25.10 -1.29
C SER A 87 5.48 -26.01 -0.41
N ALA A 88 4.97 -25.47 0.70
CA ALA A 88 4.12 -26.24 1.58
C ALA A 88 2.73 -26.40 0.94
N SER A 89 2.33 -27.64 0.72
CA SER A 89 1.08 -28.06 0.08
C SER A 89 -0.15 -27.83 0.96
N ASN A 90 -0.34 -26.62 1.48
CA ASN A 90 -1.59 -26.22 2.07
C ASN A 90 -2.47 -25.60 0.99
N ASP A 91 -3.57 -26.30 0.72
CA ASP A 91 -4.58 -26.12 -0.34
C ASP A 91 -5.36 -24.81 -0.34
N ASN A 92 -4.80 -23.73 0.13
CA ASN A 92 -5.47 -22.44 -0.03
C ASN A 92 -5.15 -21.90 -1.42
N ASN A 93 -6.00 -22.24 -2.39
CA ASN A 93 -6.00 -21.61 -3.70
C ASN A 93 -6.43 -20.16 -3.56
N PHE A 94 -5.46 -19.26 -3.45
CA PHE A 94 -5.73 -17.84 -3.46
C PHE A 94 -6.05 -17.37 -4.88
N GLU A 95 -7.14 -16.63 -5.00
CA GLU A 95 -7.57 -15.98 -6.23
C GLU A 95 -7.42 -14.45 -6.10
N ASN A 96 -6.98 -13.79 -7.18
CA ASN A 96 -7.06 -12.35 -7.28
C ASN A 96 -8.43 -11.98 -7.81
N LEU A 97 -9.15 -11.16 -7.04
CA LEU A 97 -10.46 -10.67 -7.39
C LEU A 97 -10.49 -9.16 -7.36
N ARG A 98 -11.17 -8.57 -8.34
CA ARG A 98 -11.42 -7.13 -8.38
C ARG A 98 -12.89 -6.87 -8.08
N TYR A 99 -13.13 -5.94 -7.18
CA TYR A 99 -14.45 -5.42 -6.86
C TYR A 99 -14.48 -3.94 -7.19
N GLU A 100 -15.58 -3.50 -7.74
CA GLU A 100 -15.81 -2.14 -8.16
C GLU A 100 -17.05 -1.59 -7.51
N GLY A 101 -17.05 -0.31 -7.19
CA GLY A 101 -18.21 0.33 -6.55
C GLY A 101 -18.01 1.82 -6.39
N PHE A 102 -18.96 2.40 -5.70
CA PHE A 102 -18.99 3.83 -5.45
C PHE A 102 -19.09 4.10 -3.95
N GLY A 103 -18.22 4.96 -3.45
CA GLY A 103 -18.29 5.51 -2.11
C GLY A 103 -19.32 6.64 -2.00
N PRO A 104 -19.36 7.36 -0.88
CA PRO A 104 -20.14 8.59 -0.74
C PRO A 104 -19.83 9.55 -1.91
N ASP A 105 -20.78 10.40 -2.25
CA ASP A 105 -20.66 11.39 -3.33
C ASP A 105 -20.25 10.79 -4.71
N LYS A 106 -20.57 9.52 -4.93
CA LYS A 106 -20.27 8.77 -6.16
C LYS A 106 -18.77 8.66 -6.48
N ILE A 107 -17.92 8.70 -5.47
CA ILE A 107 -16.49 8.48 -5.65
C ILE A 107 -16.27 7.03 -6.13
N ALA A 108 -15.68 6.87 -7.30
CA ALA A 108 -15.35 5.55 -7.83
C ALA A 108 -14.26 4.87 -7.00
N VAL A 109 -14.44 3.58 -6.70
CA VAL A 109 -13.53 2.79 -5.88
C VAL A 109 -13.28 1.44 -6.53
N ILE A 110 -12.00 1.08 -6.69
CA ILE A 110 -11.57 -0.27 -7.07
C ILE A 110 -10.92 -0.94 -5.86
N VAL A 111 -11.30 -2.18 -5.58
CA VAL A 111 -10.72 -3.00 -4.51
C VAL A 111 -10.11 -4.25 -5.12
N GLU A 112 -8.79 -4.34 -5.09
CA GLU A 112 -8.06 -5.57 -5.42
C GLU A 112 -7.97 -6.44 -4.17
N ALA A 113 -8.37 -7.70 -4.28
CA ALA A 113 -8.39 -8.64 -3.17
C ALA A 113 -7.71 -9.95 -3.53
N LEU A 114 -6.79 -10.39 -2.68
CA LEU A 114 -6.24 -11.74 -2.71
C LEU A 114 -6.95 -12.58 -1.66
N THR A 115 -7.70 -13.59 -2.08
CA THR A 115 -8.57 -14.37 -1.18
C THR A 115 -8.57 -15.84 -1.50
N ASP A 116 -8.74 -16.65 -0.45
CA ASP A 116 -9.02 -18.08 -0.47
C ASP A 116 -10.52 -18.40 -0.49
N ASN A 117 -11.39 -17.37 -0.33
CA ASN A 117 -12.83 -17.54 -0.30
C ASN A 117 -13.55 -16.30 -0.87
N LYS A 118 -13.93 -16.39 -2.14
CA LYS A 118 -14.59 -15.30 -2.88
C LYS A 118 -15.92 -14.86 -2.27
N ASN A 119 -16.71 -15.80 -1.76
CA ASN A 119 -18.04 -15.51 -1.22
C ASN A 119 -17.95 -14.71 0.08
N ARG A 120 -17.04 -15.13 1.00
CA ARG A 120 -16.76 -14.40 2.24
C ARG A 120 -16.24 -13.00 1.93
N THR A 121 -15.31 -12.86 0.99
CA THR A 121 -14.74 -11.57 0.62
C THR A 121 -15.78 -10.66 -0.03
N ALA A 122 -16.58 -11.15 -0.96
CA ALA A 122 -17.67 -10.39 -1.59
C ALA A 122 -18.67 -9.85 -0.55
N SER A 123 -19.08 -10.71 0.39
CA SER A 123 -19.99 -10.32 1.49
C SER A 123 -19.40 -9.24 2.38
N ASN A 124 -18.12 -9.39 2.75
CA ASN A 124 -17.44 -8.40 3.59
C ASN A 124 -17.30 -7.06 2.87
N ILE A 125 -16.89 -7.06 1.60
CA ILE A 125 -16.72 -5.84 0.82
C ILE A 125 -18.07 -5.14 0.63
N ARG A 126 -19.13 -5.87 0.29
CA ARG A 126 -20.48 -5.30 0.19
C ARG A 126 -20.91 -4.63 1.49
N THR A 127 -20.67 -5.30 2.63
CA THR A 127 -21.00 -4.77 3.95
C THR A 127 -20.21 -3.48 4.25
N ILE A 128 -18.92 -3.42 3.85
CA ILE A 128 -18.10 -2.23 4.06
C ILE A 128 -18.62 -1.06 3.22
N PHE A 129 -18.91 -1.28 1.93
CA PHE A 129 -19.48 -0.24 1.07
C PHE A 129 -20.78 0.31 1.66
N GLN A 130 -21.73 -0.56 2.03
CA GLN A 130 -23.01 -0.16 2.61
C GLN A 130 -22.85 0.64 3.92
N LYS A 131 -22.00 0.17 4.84
CA LYS A 131 -21.74 0.87 6.12
C LYS A 131 -21.05 2.22 5.93
N SER A 132 -20.33 2.40 4.83
CA SER A 132 -19.65 3.65 4.50
C SER A 132 -20.49 4.59 3.64
N GLY A 133 -21.78 4.32 3.44
CA GLY A 133 -22.66 5.15 2.63
C GLY A 133 -22.46 5.02 1.12
N GLY A 134 -21.79 3.95 0.69
CA GLY A 134 -21.56 3.61 -0.72
C GLY A 134 -22.28 2.35 -1.13
N ASN A 135 -22.05 1.90 -2.35
CA ASN A 135 -22.59 0.67 -2.89
C ASN A 135 -21.56 -0.08 -3.75
N LEU A 136 -21.59 -1.40 -3.64
CA LEU A 136 -20.83 -2.28 -4.52
C LEU A 136 -21.54 -2.36 -5.87
N GLY A 137 -20.81 -2.07 -6.94
CA GLY A 137 -21.27 -2.16 -8.33
C GLY A 137 -20.96 -3.51 -8.97
N THR A 138 -21.22 -3.59 -10.26
CA THR A 138 -20.81 -4.71 -11.11
C THR A 138 -19.38 -4.49 -11.63
N GLN A 139 -18.76 -5.54 -12.14
CA GLN A 139 -17.47 -5.45 -12.81
C GLN A 139 -17.56 -4.47 -14.00
N GLY A 140 -16.59 -3.59 -14.15
CA GLY A 140 -16.56 -2.55 -15.18
C GLY A 140 -17.30 -1.26 -14.81
N SER A 141 -18.03 -1.22 -13.68
CA SER A 141 -18.84 -0.05 -13.30
C SER A 141 -18.00 1.18 -12.91
N ALA A 142 -16.81 0.98 -12.39
CA ALA A 142 -15.94 2.05 -11.92
C ALA A 142 -14.58 2.11 -12.64
N SER A 143 -14.14 1.02 -13.27
CA SER A 143 -12.79 0.90 -13.86
C SER A 143 -12.51 1.90 -14.99
N HIS A 144 -13.54 2.38 -15.70
CA HIS A 144 -13.38 3.42 -16.74
C HIS A 144 -12.88 4.78 -16.20
N ASN A 145 -12.93 4.99 -14.88
CA ASN A 145 -12.40 6.20 -14.23
C ASN A 145 -10.92 6.06 -13.82
N PHE A 146 -10.27 4.93 -14.11
CA PHE A 146 -8.92 4.65 -13.64
C PHE A 146 -8.03 4.20 -14.79
N ASN A 147 -6.80 4.70 -14.79
CA ASN A 147 -5.71 4.17 -15.58
C ASN A 147 -4.75 3.43 -14.66
N GLN A 148 -4.32 2.23 -15.08
CA GLN A 148 -3.33 1.45 -14.34
C GLN A 148 -1.94 1.82 -14.84
N LEU A 149 -1.19 2.55 -14.02
CA LEU A 149 0.11 3.09 -14.37
C LEU A 149 1.20 2.55 -13.43
N GLY A 150 2.42 2.44 -13.94
CA GLY A 150 3.64 2.37 -13.15
C GLY A 150 4.05 3.79 -12.73
N ILE A 151 4.33 3.99 -11.43
CA ILE A 151 4.75 5.29 -10.91
C ILE A 151 6.11 5.15 -10.23
N ILE A 152 7.08 5.97 -10.65
CA ILE A 152 8.40 6.10 -10.03
C ILE A 152 8.49 7.50 -9.43
N LYS A 153 8.88 7.58 -8.16
CA LYS A 153 9.11 8.86 -7.47
C LYS A 153 10.58 9.00 -7.10
N ILE A 154 11.14 10.16 -7.43
CA ILE A 154 12.53 10.51 -7.17
C ILE A 154 12.55 11.83 -6.42
N ASP A 155 13.33 11.92 -5.33
CA ASP A 155 13.46 13.15 -4.55
C ASP A 155 14.10 14.25 -5.42
N LYS A 156 13.51 15.45 -5.37
CA LYS A 156 13.98 16.61 -6.17
C LYS A 156 15.40 17.05 -5.80
N LYS A 157 15.92 16.61 -4.65
CA LYS A 157 17.31 16.88 -4.24
C LYS A 157 18.32 16.01 -4.97
N GLU A 158 17.90 14.90 -5.56
CA GLU A 158 18.80 13.95 -6.22
C GLU A 158 19.07 14.33 -7.67
N ILE A 159 18.13 15.03 -8.34
CA ILE A 159 18.21 15.32 -9.77
C ILE A 159 17.44 16.61 -10.11
N SER A 160 17.90 17.37 -11.11
CA SER A 160 17.20 18.58 -11.58
C SER A 160 16.00 18.28 -12.47
N ASP A 161 15.11 19.27 -12.64
CA ASP A 161 13.90 19.16 -13.47
C ASP A 161 14.24 18.84 -14.92
N GLU A 162 15.31 19.46 -15.47
CA GLU A 162 15.75 19.24 -16.84
C GLU A 162 16.31 17.83 -17.03
N GLN A 163 17.20 17.39 -16.13
CA GLN A 163 17.84 16.09 -16.22
C GLN A 163 16.84 14.94 -16.10
N ILE A 164 15.89 15.04 -15.16
CA ILE A 164 14.88 13.99 -14.99
C ILE A 164 13.95 13.91 -16.18
N PHE A 165 13.64 15.04 -16.83
CA PHE A 165 12.80 15.08 -18.01
C PHE A 165 13.48 14.39 -19.20
N GLU A 166 14.77 14.64 -19.43
CA GLU A 166 15.55 13.96 -20.46
C GLU A 166 15.61 12.45 -20.22
N LEU A 167 15.93 12.02 -18.98
CA LEU A 167 15.96 10.62 -18.60
C LEU A 167 14.58 9.92 -18.73
N ALA A 168 13.50 10.61 -18.41
CA ALA A 168 12.15 10.08 -18.58
C ALA A 168 11.83 9.79 -20.05
N ILE A 169 12.19 10.70 -20.95
CA ILE A 169 12.03 10.51 -22.41
C ILE A 169 12.88 9.33 -22.90
N GLU A 170 14.17 9.29 -22.52
CA GLU A 170 15.10 8.23 -22.96
C GLU A 170 14.67 6.85 -22.45
N SER A 171 14.09 6.80 -21.25
CA SER A 171 13.61 5.55 -20.65
C SER A 171 12.27 5.06 -21.20
N GLY A 172 11.58 5.87 -22.03
CA GLY A 172 10.27 5.54 -22.61
C GLY A 172 9.12 5.72 -21.64
N ALA A 173 9.22 6.68 -20.74
CA ALA A 173 8.10 7.05 -19.86
C ALA A 173 7.00 7.80 -20.64
N ASP A 174 5.74 7.65 -20.18
CA ASP A 174 4.59 8.34 -20.77
C ASP A 174 4.51 9.79 -20.31
N GLU A 175 4.87 10.07 -19.05
CA GLU A 175 4.79 11.40 -18.46
C GLU A 175 5.82 11.59 -17.34
N CYS A 176 6.27 12.84 -17.16
CA CYS A 176 7.15 13.28 -16.08
C CYS A 176 6.59 14.55 -15.46
N ILE A 177 6.18 14.47 -14.18
CA ILE A 177 5.57 15.58 -13.44
C ILE A 177 6.51 15.98 -12.30
N SER A 178 6.92 17.25 -12.27
CA SER A 178 7.73 17.81 -11.18
C SER A 178 6.84 18.48 -10.14
N TYR A 179 6.86 17.95 -8.91
CA TYR A 179 6.22 18.53 -7.73
C TYR A 179 7.24 19.34 -6.92
N GLU A 180 6.81 19.93 -5.83
CA GLU A 180 7.67 20.73 -4.96
C GLU A 180 8.86 19.94 -4.39
N ASN A 181 8.64 18.68 -3.97
CA ASN A 181 9.61 17.87 -3.24
C ASN A 181 10.07 16.61 -3.99
N PHE A 182 9.41 16.24 -5.08
CA PHE A 182 9.75 15.04 -5.85
C PHE A 182 9.32 15.16 -7.31
N HIS A 183 9.91 14.33 -8.14
CA HIS A 183 9.48 14.08 -9.51
C HIS A 183 8.67 12.79 -9.55
N GLU A 184 7.61 12.75 -10.34
CA GLU A 184 6.80 11.57 -10.59
C GLU A 184 6.89 11.21 -12.08
N ILE A 185 7.41 10.03 -12.37
CA ILE A 185 7.49 9.48 -13.71
C ILE A 185 6.39 8.43 -13.84
N GLN A 186 5.57 8.56 -14.88
CA GLN A 186 4.48 7.63 -15.19
C GLN A 186 4.83 6.83 -16.44
N CYS A 187 4.54 5.54 -16.41
CA CYS A 187 4.76 4.61 -17.52
C CYS A 187 3.71 3.49 -17.51
N PRO A 188 3.58 2.70 -18.58
CA PRO A 188 2.79 1.49 -18.56
C PRO A 188 3.26 0.56 -17.45
N MET A 189 2.33 -0.08 -16.73
CA MET A 189 2.66 -0.91 -15.56
C MET A 189 3.66 -2.04 -15.88
N ASN A 190 3.57 -2.62 -17.07
CA ASN A 190 4.46 -3.68 -17.54
C ASN A 190 5.89 -3.17 -17.83
N GLU A 191 6.07 -1.87 -18.09
CA GLU A 191 7.36 -1.26 -18.40
C GLU A 191 8.07 -0.63 -17.20
N ILE A 192 7.42 -0.57 -16.04
CA ILE A 192 7.97 0.10 -14.85
C ILE A 192 9.37 -0.39 -14.45
N TYR A 193 9.66 -1.67 -14.69
CA TYR A 193 10.98 -2.22 -14.39
C TYR A 193 12.06 -1.72 -15.36
N ASN A 194 11.73 -1.65 -16.65
CA ASN A 194 12.63 -1.17 -17.69
C ASN A 194 12.92 0.33 -17.49
N VAL A 195 11.87 1.13 -17.28
CA VAL A 195 11.99 2.58 -17.02
C VAL A 195 12.79 2.85 -15.73
N LYS A 196 12.64 2.04 -14.69
CA LYS A 196 13.39 2.21 -13.45
C LYS A 196 14.87 1.86 -13.58
N LYS A 197 15.25 0.99 -14.52
CA LYS A 197 16.62 0.49 -14.65
C LYS A 197 17.53 1.50 -15.35
N ASN A 198 16.96 2.29 -16.21
CA ASN A 198 17.63 3.40 -16.90
C ASN A 198 17.71 4.63 -15.98
#